data_c0f473a51e830094c54a7f2285cc9291
#
_entry.id   c0f473a51e830094c54a7f2285cc9291
#
_cell.length_a   1.000
_cell.length_b   1.000
_cell.length_c   1.000
_cell.angle_alpha   90.00
_cell.angle_beta   90.00
_cell.angle_gamma   90.00
#
_symmetry.space_group_name_H-M   'P 1'
#
loop_
_entity.id
_entity.type
_entity.pdbx_description
1 polymer ?
#
loop_
_entity_poly.entity_id
_entity_poly.type
_entity_poly.pdbx_seq_one_letter_code
_entity_poly.pdbx_strand_id
1 'polypeptide(L)'
;MTASIYLAIPLMIVLGVVETAVLPHFPVFGTTPQLALLVALAWGLLYGIEEGAVWAFFAGMFTDIFSITPVGISSMAFVVGITAVLWTKQAFPTSRVLMPLALAALATVISFLVNIVLLLLFGIIDNLQSISLLPTAILINVLAILPIYWLLYIIDRIVRPRRVQI
;
A
#
# COMPACT_ATOMS: atom_id res chain seq x y z
N MET A 1 2.80 -17.94 7.23
CA MET A 1 3.81 -17.11 6.56
C MET A 1 4.21 -17.62 5.18
N THR A 2 4.70 -18.85 5.00
CA THR A 2 5.20 -19.32 3.68
C THR A 2 4.18 -19.26 2.53
N ALA A 3 2.94 -19.68 2.75
CA ALA A 3 1.91 -19.67 1.71
C ALA A 3 1.50 -18.25 1.27
N SER A 4 1.56 -17.26 2.15
CA SER A 4 1.24 -15.87 1.87
C SER A 4 2.26 -15.22 0.93
N ILE A 5 3.55 -15.53 1.08
CA ILE A 5 4.63 -15.00 0.24
C ILE A 5 4.48 -15.49 -1.21
N TYR A 6 4.10 -16.75 -1.43
CA TYR A 6 3.88 -17.28 -2.78
C TYR A 6 2.73 -16.58 -3.54
N LEU A 7 1.75 -16.04 -2.80
CA LEU A 7 0.69 -15.23 -3.38
C LEU A 7 1.12 -13.76 -3.55
N ALA A 8 1.91 -13.22 -2.60
CA ALA A 8 2.36 -11.84 -2.64
C ALA A 8 3.18 -11.54 -3.90
N ILE A 9 4.15 -12.38 -4.23
CA ILE A 9 5.08 -12.15 -5.34
C ILE A 9 4.34 -11.97 -6.67
N PRO A 10 3.56 -12.95 -7.18
CA PRO A 10 2.92 -12.80 -8.49
C PRO A 10 1.89 -11.67 -8.50
N LEU A 11 1.16 -11.47 -7.40
CA LEU A 11 0.18 -10.40 -7.30
C LEU A 11 0.85 -9.02 -7.35
N MET A 12 1.96 -8.84 -6.63
CA MET A 12 2.69 -7.56 -6.62
C MET A 12 3.40 -7.28 -7.93
N ILE A 13 3.85 -8.30 -8.66
CA ILE A 13 4.36 -8.14 -10.03
C ILE A 13 3.26 -7.57 -10.94
N VAL A 14 2.08 -8.18 -10.92
CA VAL A 14 0.95 -7.72 -11.74
C VAL A 14 0.53 -6.31 -11.35
N LEU A 15 0.41 -6.02 -10.05
CA LEU A 15 0.06 -4.69 -9.57
C LEU A 15 1.12 -3.65 -9.93
N GLY A 16 2.41 -3.96 -9.79
CA GLY A 16 3.51 -3.09 -10.18
C GLY A 16 3.46 -2.74 -11.67
N VAL A 17 3.22 -3.71 -12.54
CA VAL A 17 3.05 -3.46 -13.98
C VAL A 17 1.81 -2.59 -14.25
N VAL A 18 0.68 -2.91 -13.63
CA VAL A 18 -0.56 -2.11 -13.79
C VAL A 18 -0.35 -0.67 -13.32
N GLU A 19 0.28 -0.49 -12.17
CA GLU A 19 0.51 0.82 -11.57
C GLU A 19 1.48 1.69 -12.38
N THR A 20 2.52 1.09 -12.97
CA THR A 20 3.55 1.83 -13.70
C THR A 20 3.30 1.93 -15.20
N ALA A 21 2.64 0.94 -15.81
CA ALA A 21 2.42 0.90 -17.25
C ALA A 21 0.99 1.26 -17.68
N VAL A 22 -0.02 0.99 -16.86
CA VAL A 22 -1.43 1.19 -17.25
C VAL A 22 -2.01 2.45 -16.63
N LEU A 23 -1.90 2.61 -15.31
CA LEU A 23 -2.53 3.72 -14.58
C LEU A 23 -2.07 5.11 -15.02
N PRO A 24 -0.80 5.36 -15.41
CA PRO A 24 -0.38 6.68 -15.88
C PRO A 24 -1.10 7.19 -17.12
N HIS A 25 -1.74 6.30 -17.88
CA HIS A 25 -2.57 6.68 -19.02
C HIS A 25 -3.97 7.19 -18.61
N PHE A 26 -4.37 6.96 -17.36
CA PHE A 26 -5.66 7.35 -16.80
C PHE A 26 -5.50 8.09 -15.46
N PRO A 27 -4.76 9.23 -15.43
CA PRO A 27 -4.53 9.95 -14.19
C PRO A 27 -5.83 10.56 -13.69
N VAL A 28 -6.08 10.44 -12.39
CA VAL A 28 -7.20 11.09 -11.71
C VAL A 28 -6.65 12.31 -10.98
N PHE A 29 -7.05 13.50 -11.39
CA PHE A 29 -6.53 14.78 -10.86
C PHE A 29 -4.99 14.87 -10.84
N GLY A 30 -4.33 14.32 -11.87
CA GLY A 30 -2.87 14.37 -12.02
C GLY A 30 -2.07 13.35 -11.21
N THR A 31 -2.73 12.41 -10.54
CA THR A 31 -2.08 11.30 -9.84
C THR A 31 -2.81 9.98 -10.07
N THR A 32 -2.19 8.88 -9.65
CA THR A 32 -2.73 7.52 -9.79
C THR A 32 -2.85 6.85 -8.42
N PRO A 33 -3.81 5.93 -8.22
CA PRO A 33 -3.90 5.16 -6.98
C PRO A 33 -2.68 4.25 -6.82
N GLN A 34 -2.14 4.18 -5.62
CA GLN A 34 -1.04 3.30 -5.26
C GLN A 34 -1.56 1.91 -4.90
N LEU A 35 -1.94 1.13 -5.92
CA LEU A 35 -2.62 -0.16 -5.71
C LEU A 35 -1.78 -1.14 -4.92
N ALA A 36 -0.48 -1.21 -5.17
CA ALA A 36 0.45 -2.10 -4.47
C ALA A 36 0.51 -1.77 -2.97
N LEU A 37 0.61 -0.48 -2.61
CA LEU A 37 0.55 -0.02 -1.22
C LEU A 37 -0.78 -0.41 -0.55
N LEU A 38 -1.91 -0.16 -1.24
CA LEU A 38 -3.23 -0.39 -0.68
C LEU A 38 -3.53 -1.88 -0.48
N VAL A 39 -3.10 -2.73 -1.41
CA VAL A 39 -3.24 -4.19 -1.27
C VAL A 39 -2.38 -4.72 -0.13
N ALA A 40 -1.14 -4.24 0.03
CA ALA A 40 -0.28 -4.60 1.15
C ALA A 40 -0.86 -4.14 2.49
N LEU A 41 -1.41 -2.92 2.56
CA LEU A 41 -2.11 -2.41 3.74
C LEU A 41 -3.35 -3.25 4.07
N ALA A 42 -4.20 -3.53 3.08
CA ALA A 42 -5.41 -4.31 3.28
C ALA A 42 -5.09 -5.74 3.77
N TRP A 43 -4.02 -6.34 3.24
CA TRP A 43 -3.52 -7.63 3.73
C TRP A 43 -3.05 -7.55 5.17
N GLY A 44 -2.26 -6.54 5.52
CA GLY A 44 -1.82 -6.28 6.90
C GLY A 44 -2.99 -6.02 7.87
N LEU A 45 -4.07 -5.40 7.41
CA LEU A 45 -5.30 -5.24 8.19
C LEU A 45 -5.98 -6.58 8.52
N LEU A 46 -5.93 -7.54 7.60
CA LEU A 46 -6.53 -8.87 7.76
C LEU A 46 -5.64 -9.81 8.59
N TYR A 47 -4.33 -9.79 8.37
CA TYR A 47 -3.40 -10.82 8.89
C TYR A 47 -2.37 -10.32 9.91
N GLY A 48 -2.27 -9.01 10.11
CA GLY A 48 -1.37 -8.41 11.09
C GLY A 48 -0.12 -7.76 10.49
N ILE A 49 0.69 -7.17 11.38
CA ILE A 49 1.80 -6.30 11.03
C ILE A 49 2.92 -7.05 10.28
N GLU A 50 3.22 -8.29 10.67
CA GLU A 50 4.29 -9.09 10.07
C GLU A 50 3.99 -9.40 8.60
N GLU A 51 2.78 -9.86 8.32
CA GLU A 51 2.31 -10.13 6.96
C GLU A 51 2.25 -8.83 6.14
N GLY A 52 1.72 -7.75 6.73
CA GLY A 52 1.67 -6.45 6.10
C GLY A 52 3.04 -5.90 5.72
N ALA A 53 4.06 -6.06 6.59
CA ALA A 53 5.42 -5.62 6.31
C ALA A 53 6.07 -6.39 5.15
N VAL A 54 5.87 -7.71 5.11
CA VAL A 54 6.38 -8.55 4.00
C VAL A 54 5.72 -8.16 2.68
N TRP A 55 4.41 -7.97 2.67
CA TRP A 55 3.69 -7.54 1.48
C TRP A 55 4.08 -6.13 1.04
N ALA A 56 4.31 -5.20 2.00
CA ALA A 56 4.79 -3.86 1.73
C ALA A 56 6.17 -3.85 1.07
N PHE A 57 7.07 -4.72 1.54
CA PHE A 57 8.40 -4.87 0.96
C PHE A 57 8.33 -5.29 -0.51
N PHE A 58 7.57 -6.34 -0.83
CA PHE A 58 7.41 -6.78 -2.22
C PHE A 58 6.66 -5.75 -3.06
N ALA A 59 5.62 -5.12 -2.51
CA ALA A 59 4.89 -4.05 -3.19
C ALA A 59 5.83 -2.94 -3.66
N GLY A 60 6.62 -2.38 -2.74
CA GLY A 60 7.55 -1.31 -3.08
C GLY A 60 8.68 -1.77 -4.00
N MET A 61 9.20 -2.98 -3.80
CA MET A 61 10.26 -3.53 -4.64
C MET A 61 9.82 -3.66 -6.11
N PHE A 62 8.64 -4.21 -6.36
CA PHE A 62 8.13 -4.34 -7.73
C PHE A 62 7.72 -2.99 -8.32
N THR A 63 7.17 -2.07 -7.52
CA THR A 63 6.92 -0.70 -7.98
C THR A 63 8.23 -0.03 -8.44
N ASP A 64 9.31 -0.17 -7.68
CA ASP A 64 10.61 0.40 -8.06
C ASP A 64 11.20 -0.27 -9.30
N ILE A 65 11.15 -1.61 -9.42
CA ILE A 65 11.68 -2.35 -10.58
C ILE A 65 11.03 -1.90 -11.89
N PHE A 66 9.74 -1.57 -11.86
CA PHE A 66 8.99 -1.15 -13.05
C PHE A 66 8.96 0.38 -13.23
N SER A 67 9.55 1.15 -12.33
CA SER A 67 9.66 2.60 -12.40
C SER A 67 11.11 3.05 -12.68
N ILE A 68 11.30 4.36 -12.82
CA ILE A 68 12.62 4.96 -12.96
C ILE A 68 13.31 5.24 -11.61
N THR A 69 12.65 4.95 -10.50
CA THR A 69 13.20 5.15 -9.15
C THR A 69 14.21 4.06 -8.81
N PRO A 70 15.26 4.36 -8.05
CA PRO A 70 16.18 3.33 -7.56
C PRO A 70 15.46 2.29 -6.71
N VAL A 71 15.78 1.01 -6.96
CA VAL A 71 15.18 -0.11 -6.24
C VAL A 71 15.46 0.00 -4.74
N GLY A 72 14.39 -0.12 -3.95
CA GLY A 72 14.45 -0.10 -2.50
C GLY A 72 13.85 1.16 -1.86
N ILE A 73 13.72 2.26 -2.57
CA ILE A 73 13.17 3.52 -2.04
C ILE A 73 11.70 3.33 -1.67
N SER A 74 10.87 2.88 -2.61
CA SER A 74 9.45 2.61 -2.34
C SER A 74 9.28 1.44 -1.38
N SER A 75 10.16 0.43 -1.42
CA SER A 75 10.12 -0.67 -0.45
C SER A 75 10.27 -0.16 0.98
N MET A 76 11.27 0.68 1.25
CA MET A 76 11.47 1.27 2.57
C MET A 76 10.29 2.17 2.98
N ALA A 77 9.82 3.01 2.06
CA ALA A 77 8.69 3.90 2.31
C ALA A 77 7.41 3.13 2.65
N PHE A 78 7.10 2.07 1.91
CA PHE A 78 5.91 1.25 2.13
C PHE A 78 5.99 0.44 3.42
N VAL A 79 7.15 -0.17 3.70
CA VAL A 79 7.35 -0.91 4.95
C VAL A 79 7.20 0.01 6.15
N VAL A 80 7.85 1.17 6.15
CA VAL A 80 7.73 2.15 7.24
C VAL A 80 6.29 2.64 7.37
N GLY A 81 5.65 3.03 6.27
CA GLY A 81 4.27 3.53 6.28
C GLY A 81 3.28 2.50 6.81
N ILE A 82 3.31 1.28 6.29
CA ILE A 82 2.37 0.23 6.67
C ILE A 82 2.62 -0.25 8.11
N THR A 83 3.87 -0.48 8.51
CA THR A 83 4.18 -0.95 9.87
C THR A 83 3.80 0.09 10.91
N ALA A 84 4.13 1.37 10.69
CA ALA A 84 3.74 2.46 11.57
C ALA A 84 2.21 2.52 11.74
N VAL A 85 1.48 2.44 10.64
CA VAL A 85 0.02 2.52 10.66
C VAL A 85 -0.63 1.29 11.30
N LEU A 86 -0.14 0.09 11.02
CA LEU A 86 -0.65 -1.12 11.66
C LEU A 86 -0.36 -1.16 13.16
N TRP A 87 0.73 -0.54 13.60
CA TRP A 87 1.00 -0.38 15.04
C TRP A 87 -0.03 0.52 15.70
N THR A 88 -0.44 1.60 15.04
CA THR A 88 -1.46 2.52 15.59
C THR A 88 -2.89 1.99 15.46
N LYS A 89 -3.11 0.87 14.76
CA LYS A 89 -4.44 0.25 14.54
C LYS A 89 -5.25 0.09 15.84
N GLN A 90 -4.60 -0.18 16.96
CA GLN A 90 -5.25 -0.37 18.26
C GLN A 90 -5.91 0.91 18.82
N ALA A 91 -5.46 2.09 18.36
CA ALA A 91 -5.99 3.38 18.80
C ALA A 91 -7.26 3.80 18.02
N PHE A 92 -7.58 3.10 16.93
CA PHE A 92 -8.73 3.45 16.09
C PHE A 92 -9.97 2.60 16.43
N PRO A 93 -11.18 3.20 16.39
CA PRO A 93 -12.41 2.46 16.60
C PRO A 93 -12.55 1.34 15.56
N THR A 94 -12.96 0.16 16.00
CA THR A 94 -13.14 -1.07 15.22
C THR A 94 -14.31 -0.98 14.23
N SER A 95 -14.41 0.07 13.45
CA SER A 95 -15.42 0.15 12.39
C SER A 95 -14.88 -0.47 11.09
N ARG A 96 -15.69 -1.32 10.45
CA ARG A 96 -15.31 -2.03 9.22
C ARG A 96 -15.03 -1.11 8.02
N VAL A 97 -15.51 0.11 8.06
CA VAL A 97 -15.42 1.08 6.97
C VAL A 97 -14.46 2.22 7.32
N LEU A 98 -14.63 2.86 8.48
CA LEU A 98 -13.84 4.03 8.86
C LEU A 98 -12.37 3.69 9.13
N MET A 99 -12.11 2.51 9.69
CA MET A 99 -10.75 2.08 10.01
C MET A 99 -9.87 1.91 8.77
N PRO A 100 -10.26 1.17 7.71
CA PRO A 100 -9.46 1.09 6.49
C PRO A 100 -9.24 2.46 5.82
N LEU A 101 -10.24 3.34 5.84
CA LEU A 101 -10.12 4.70 5.28
C LEU A 101 -9.08 5.54 6.01
N ALA A 102 -9.18 5.61 7.35
CA ALA A 102 -8.25 6.39 8.16
C ALA A 102 -6.82 5.86 8.04
N LEU A 103 -6.65 4.53 8.08
CA LEU A 103 -5.34 3.91 8.00
C LEU A 103 -4.75 4.01 6.57
N ALA A 104 -5.56 4.01 5.51
CA ALA A 104 -5.09 4.27 4.16
C ALA A 104 -4.60 5.72 4.00
N ALA A 105 -5.32 6.69 4.55
CA ALA A 105 -4.87 8.08 4.57
C ALA A 105 -3.51 8.23 5.26
N LEU A 106 -3.38 7.67 6.47
CA LEU A 106 -2.14 7.72 7.24
C LEU A 106 -0.99 6.98 6.52
N ALA A 107 -1.23 5.78 6.00
CA ALA A 107 -0.23 5.02 5.25
C ALA A 107 0.25 5.79 4.03
N THR A 108 -0.66 6.43 3.29
CA THR A 108 -0.31 7.27 2.14
C THR A 108 0.56 8.44 2.56
N VAL A 109 0.19 9.16 3.62
CA VAL A 109 0.97 10.31 4.12
C VAL A 109 2.37 9.86 4.54
N ILE A 110 2.48 8.85 5.38
CA ILE A 110 3.77 8.39 5.90
C ILE A 110 4.65 7.85 4.77
N SER A 111 4.12 6.96 3.93
CA SER A 111 4.89 6.39 2.80
C SER A 111 5.32 7.48 1.82
N PHE A 112 4.46 8.44 1.52
CA PHE A 112 4.78 9.55 0.61
C PHE A 112 5.88 10.45 1.17
N LEU A 113 5.79 10.82 2.45
CA LEU A 113 6.81 11.63 3.11
C LEU A 113 8.16 10.91 3.20
N VAL A 114 8.16 9.62 3.60
CA VAL A 114 9.38 8.81 3.64
C VAL A 114 9.99 8.68 2.25
N ASN A 115 9.18 8.47 1.21
CA ASN A 115 9.64 8.39 -0.17
C ASN A 115 10.33 9.70 -0.60
N ILE A 116 9.71 10.86 -0.36
CA ILE A 116 10.32 12.17 -0.66
C ILE A 116 11.63 12.37 0.10
N VAL A 117 11.66 12.06 1.39
CA VAL A 117 12.87 12.20 2.20
C VAL A 117 13.99 11.32 1.65
N LEU A 118 13.70 10.09 1.28
CA LEU A 118 14.70 9.20 0.68
C LEU A 118 15.19 9.73 -0.68
N LEU A 119 14.28 10.20 -1.54
CA LEU A 119 14.65 10.78 -2.85
C LEU A 119 15.54 12.02 -2.71
N LEU A 120 15.28 12.87 -1.71
CA LEU A 120 16.12 14.03 -1.38
C LEU A 120 17.49 13.59 -0.84
N LEU A 121 17.54 12.62 0.07
CA LEU A 121 18.80 12.12 0.63
C LEU A 121 19.71 11.49 -0.41
N PHE A 122 19.12 10.82 -1.42
CA PHE A 122 19.89 10.25 -2.53
C PHE A 122 20.18 11.25 -3.68
N GLY A 123 19.75 12.52 -3.54
CA GLY A 123 19.98 13.55 -4.54
C GLY A 123 19.27 13.30 -5.88
N ILE A 124 18.12 12.58 -5.85
CA ILE A 124 17.35 12.24 -7.05
C ILE A 124 16.39 13.37 -7.41
N ILE A 125 15.90 14.09 -6.41
CA ILE A 125 15.07 15.27 -6.56
C ILE A 125 15.67 16.44 -5.79
N ASP A 126 15.57 17.65 -6.37
CA ASP A 126 16.11 18.87 -5.79
C ASP A 126 15.05 19.77 -5.17
N ASN A 127 13.77 19.41 -5.29
CA ASN A 127 12.67 20.24 -4.83
C ASN A 127 11.52 19.42 -4.21
N LEU A 128 10.70 20.13 -3.44
CA LEU A 128 9.55 19.57 -2.75
C LEU A 128 8.23 19.75 -3.54
N GLN A 129 8.30 20.07 -4.82
CA GLN A 129 7.12 20.35 -5.64
C GLN A 129 6.12 19.19 -5.68
N SER A 130 6.62 17.96 -5.58
CA SER A 130 5.79 16.75 -5.51
C SER A 130 4.86 16.71 -4.30
N ILE A 131 5.14 17.46 -3.22
CA ILE A 131 4.26 17.53 -2.04
C ILE A 131 2.87 18.09 -2.39
N SER A 132 2.77 18.92 -3.41
CA SER A 132 1.47 19.46 -3.86
C SER A 132 0.49 18.37 -4.32
N LEU A 133 0.99 17.19 -4.69
CA LEU A 133 0.19 16.03 -5.11
C LEU A 133 -0.31 15.19 -3.92
N LEU A 134 0.21 15.42 -2.71
CA LEU A 134 -0.14 14.62 -1.52
C LEU A 134 -1.64 14.64 -1.21
N PRO A 135 -2.37 15.78 -1.21
CA PRO A 135 -3.80 15.78 -0.92
C PRO A 135 -4.60 14.93 -1.91
N THR A 136 -4.23 15.01 -3.18
CA THR A 136 -4.87 14.24 -4.25
C THR A 136 -4.58 12.75 -4.12
N ALA A 137 -3.32 12.39 -3.81
CA ALA A 137 -2.92 11.00 -3.56
C ALA A 137 -3.69 10.41 -2.37
N ILE A 138 -3.84 11.16 -1.27
CA ILE A 138 -4.64 10.73 -0.11
C ILE A 138 -6.08 10.46 -0.54
N LEU A 139 -6.72 11.41 -1.23
CA LEU A 139 -8.12 11.29 -1.65
C LEU A 139 -8.34 10.02 -2.50
N ILE A 140 -7.49 9.82 -3.50
CA ILE A 140 -7.61 8.68 -4.42
C ILE A 140 -7.35 7.36 -3.70
N ASN A 141 -6.32 7.29 -2.86
CA ASN A 141 -6.00 6.07 -2.09
C ASN A 141 -7.09 5.74 -1.07
N VAL A 142 -7.67 6.75 -0.42
CA VAL A 142 -8.80 6.57 0.51
C VAL A 142 -10.05 6.05 -0.21
N LEU A 143 -10.32 6.51 -1.42
CA LEU A 143 -11.44 5.97 -2.21
C LEU A 143 -11.15 4.55 -2.71
N ALA A 144 -9.92 4.27 -3.12
CA ALA A 144 -9.53 2.98 -3.66
C ALA A 144 -9.39 1.87 -2.60
N ILE A 145 -9.10 2.20 -1.34
CA ILE A 145 -8.93 1.17 -0.29
C ILE A 145 -10.20 0.36 -0.04
N LEU A 146 -11.38 0.97 -0.13
CA LEU A 146 -12.64 0.29 0.18
C LEU A 146 -12.91 -0.91 -0.74
N PRO A 147 -12.92 -0.76 -2.07
CA PRO A 147 -13.13 -1.90 -2.96
C PRO A 147 -12.00 -2.94 -2.83
N ILE A 148 -10.74 -2.50 -2.64
CA ILE A 148 -9.59 -3.40 -2.47
C ILE A 148 -9.73 -4.22 -1.17
N TYR A 149 -10.01 -3.56 -0.05
CA TYR A 149 -10.18 -4.24 1.24
C TYR A 149 -11.36 -5.21 1.22
N TRP A 150 -12.47 -4.80 0.62
CA TRP A 150 -13.67 -5.64 0.50
C TRP A 150 -13.42 -6.86 -0.38
N LEU A 151 -12.73 -6.68 -1.51
CA LEU A 151 -12.36 -7.77 -2.40
C LEU A 151 -11.48 -8.80 -1.69
N LEU A 152 -10.43 -8.34 -1.03
CA LEU A 152 -9.53 -9.22 -0.28
C LEU A 152 -10.24 -9.91 0.89
N TYR A 153 -11.12 -9.21 1.60
CA TYR A 153 -11.93 -9.78 2.67
C TYR A 153 -12.86 -10.90 2.15
N ILE A 154 -13.48 -10.72 0.99
CA ILE A 154 -14.32 -11.74 0.35
C ILE A 154 -13.48 -12.94 -0.07
N ILE A 155 -12.35 -12.71 -0.72
CA ILE A 155 -11.42 -13.77 -1.14
C ILE A 155 -10.95 -14.58 0.06
N ASP A 156 -10.55 -13.92 1.14
CA ASP A 156 -10.14 -14.58 2.38
C ASP A 156 -11.25 -15.47 2.95
N ARG A 157 -12.48 -14.96 2.98
CA ARG A 157 -13.63 -15.71 3.49
C ARG A 157 -13.95 -16.95 2.66
N ILE A 158 -13.73 -16.89 1.34
CA ILE A 158 -13.96 -18.03 0.43
C ILE A 158 -12.86 -19.06 0.57
N VAL A 159 -11.59 -18.62 0.62
CA VAL A 159 -10.42 -19.51 0.63
C VAL A 159 -10.20 -20.13 2.01
N ARG A 160 -10.53 -19.41 3.08
CA ARG A 160 -10.38 -19.87 4.47
C ARG A 160 -11.71 -19.80 5.22
N PRO A 161 -12.68 -20.70 4.93
CA PRO A 161 -13.88 -20.75 5.72
C PRO A 161 -13.52 -21.00 7.18
N ARG A 162 -13.89 -20.09 8.08
CA ARG A 162 -13.66 -20.26 9.52
C ARG A 162 -14.31 -21.58 9.93
N ARG A 163 -13.49 -22.56 10.30
CA ARG A 163 -14.00 -23.75 10.99
C ARG A 163 -14.59 -23.26 12.30
N VAL A 164 -15.91 -23.29 12.39
CA VAL A 164 -16.61 -23.13 13.66
C VAL A 164 -16.17 -24.32 14.50
N GLN A 165 -15.30 -24.10 15.48
CA GLN A 165 -15.10 -25.08 16.53
C GLN A 165 -16.38 -25.07 17.37
N ILE A 166 -17.18 -26.13 17.21
CA ILE A 166 -18.30 -26.49 18.07
C ILE A 166 -17.73 -27.08 19.36
#